data_90aa18784370024619ebbbc0205de553
#
_entry.id   90aa18784370024619ebbbc0205de553
#
_cell.length_a   1.000
_cell.length_b   1.000
_cell.length_c   1.000
_cell.angle_alpha   90.00
_cell.angle_beta   90.00
_cell.angle_gamma   90.00
#
_symmetry.space_group_name_H-M   'P 1'
#
loop_
_entity.id
_entity.type
_entity.pdbx_description
1 polymer ?
#
loop_
_entity_poly.entity_id
_entity_poly.type
_entity_poly.pdbx_seq_one_letter_code
_entity_poly.pdbx_strand_id
1 'polypeptide(L)'
;GVEVTESRVRRHRMGYIKLAAPVSHVWYLKGIPSYVAILLDMPLRDVEQIVYFNCYVVLDVGDHQDLKYKQLLTEDEWLEIEDEIYAEDSTIENEPFVGIGAEALKQLLEDLNLTEIAEELREEITQSKGQKRAKLIKRLRVIDNFIATNARPEWMVLDAIPVIPPDLRP
;
A
#
# COMPACT_ATOMS: atom_id res chain seq x y z
N GLY A 1 30.83 -2.88 -7.30
CA GLY A 1 31.58 -2.81 -6.09
C GLY A 1 30.72 -2.71 -4.87
N VAL A 2 31.36 -2.56 -3.75
CA VAL A 2 30.68 -2.48 -2.47
C VAL A 2 29.72 -1.30 -2.42
N GLU A 3 30.11 -0.18 -2.97
CA GLU A 3 29.27 1.03 -2.98
C GLU A 3 27.98 0.85 -3.76
N VAL A 4 28.08 0.21 -4.90
CA VAL A 4 26.87 -0.07 -5.71
C VAL A 4 25.97 -1.01 -4.97
N THR A 5 26.55 -2.01 -4.31
CA THR A 5 25.78 -2.94 -3.50
C THR A 5 25.10 -2.23 -2.34
N GLU A 6 25.81 -1.32 -1.70
CA GLU A 6 25.24 -0.54 -0.61
C GLU A 6 24.07 0.32 -1.08
N SER A 7 24.18 0.90 -2.24
CA SER A 7 23.12 1.72 -2.79
C SER A 7 21.86 0.88 -3.03
N ARG A 8 22.02 -0.29 -3.62
CA ARG A 8 20.89 -1.21 -3.81
C ARG A 8 20.33 -1.68 -2.50
N VAL A 9 21.19 -2.04 -1.56
CA VAL A 9 20.78 -2.51 -0.25
C VAL A 9 20.00 -1.43 0.49
N ARG A 10 20.39 -0.18 0.37
CA ARG A 10 19.66 0.90 1.01
C ARG A 10 18.24 1.05 0.48
N ARG A 11 18.04 0.87 -0.82
CA ARG A 11 16.71 0.93 -1.38
C ARG A 11 15.85 -0.24 -0.97
N HIS A 12 16.43 -1.42 -0.99
CA HIS A 12 15.76 -2.57 -0.43
C HIS A 12 15.40 -2.31 1.03
N ARG A 13 16.28 -1.69 1.78
CA ARG A 13 16.02 -1.37 3.17
C ARG A 13 14.83 -0.45 3.36
N MET A 14 14.57 0.44 2.43
CA MET A 14 13.39 1.29 2.55
C MET A 14 12.13 0.46 2.52
N GLY A 15 12.14 -0.64 1.78
CA GLY A 15 11.07 -1.62 1.85
C GLY A 15 11.21 -2.57 3.03
N TYR A 16 12.44 -2.96 3.37
CA TYR A 16 12.71 -3.99 4.39
C TYR A 16 12.79 -3.48 5.82
N ILE A 17 13.15 -2.23 6.03
CA ILE A 17 13.14 -1.65 7.38
C ILE A 17 11.78 -1.88 8.01
N LYS A 18 10.77 -1.90 7.20
CA LYS A 18 9.40 -2.05 7.64
C LYS A 18 9.02 -3.49 7.90
N LEU A 19 9.91 -4.41 7.59
CA LEU A 19 9.72 -5.81 7.92
C LEU A 19 10.00 -6.12 9.37
N ALA A 20 10.78 -5.29 10.03
CA ALA A 20 11.21 -5.58 11.38
C ALA A 20 10.06 -5.62 12.38
N ALA A 21 9.04 -4.83 12.15
CA ALA A 21 7.93 -4.71 13.08
C ALA A 21 6.66 -5.45 12.65
N PRO A 22 6.34 -5.59 11.37
CA PRO A 22 4.97 -5.90 10.99
C PRO A 22 4.53 -7.34 11.07
N VAL A 23 5.43 -8.27 11.21
CA VAL A 23 5.03 -9.69 11.31
C VAL A 23 4.02 -9.90 12.42
N SER A 24 4.20 -9.22 13.52
CA SER A 24 3.30 -9.31 14.65
C SER A 24 1.95 -8.66 14.40
N HIS A 25 1.86 -7.78 13.41
CA HIS A 25 0.64 -7.04 13.14
C HIS A 25 -0.35 -7.81 12.28
N VAL A 26 0.11 -8.83 11.59
CA VAL A 26 -0.75 -9.64 10.75
C VAL A 26 -1.94 -10.17 11.53
N TRP A 27 -1.69 -10.63 12.74
CA TRP A 27 -2.76 -11.14 13.59
C TRP A 27 -3.78 -10.06 13.95
N TYR A 28 -3.32 -8.88 14.23
CA TYR A 28 -4.18 -7.75 14.59
C TYR A 28 -5.02 -7.29 13.41
N LEU A 29 -4.48 -7.40 12.22
CA LEU A 29 -5.15 -6.94 11.02
C LEU A 29 -6.24 -7.88 10.53
N LYS A 30 -6.49 -8.97 11.21
CA LYS A 30 -7.44 -9.98 10.76
C LYS A 30 -8.82 -9.44 10.41
N GLY A 31 -9.30 -8.45 11.15
CA GLY A 31 -10.58 -7.82 10.86
C GLY A 31 -10.46 -6.51 10.09
N ILE A 32 -9.24 -6.02 9.91
CA ILE A 32 -8.97 -4.71 9.32
C ILE A 32 -8.66 -4.76 7.81
N PRO A 33 -8.05 -5.83 7.27
CA PRO A 33 -7.70 -5.84 5.85
C PRO A 33 -8.85 -5.54 4.91
N SER A 34 -10.07 -5.95 5.26
CA SER A 34 -11.23 -5.69 4.42
C SER A 34 -11.56 -4.21 4.34
N TYR A 35 -11.41 -3.47 5.43
CA TYR A 35 -11.60 -2.01 5.41
C TYR A 35 -10.51 -1.31 4.62
N VAL A 36 -9.26 -1.75 4.79
CA VAL A 36 -8.15 -1.21 4.04
C VAL A 36 -8.37 -1.43 2.54
N ALA A 37 -8.79 -2.63 2.16
CA ALA A 37 -9.07 -2.95 0.78
C ALA A 37 -10.16 -2.04 0.19
N ILE A 38 -11.21 -1.79 0.95
CA ILE A 38 -12.30 -0.91 0.52
C ILE A 38 -11.80 0.53 0.36
N LEU A 39 -11.04 1.02 1.33
CA LEU A 39 -10.52 2.39 1.29
C LEU A 39 -9.56 2.59 0.13
N LEU A 40 -8.70 1.63 -0.13
CA LEU A 40 -7.71 1.72 -1.20
C LEU A 40 -8.25 1.31 -2.57
N ASP A 41 -9.47 0.78 -2.61
CA ASP A 41 -10.06 0.23 -3.83
C ASP A 41 -9.16 -0.85 -4.44
N MET A 42 -8.72 -1.74 -3.58
CA MET A 42 -7.88 -2.87 -3.97
C MET A 42 -8.57 -4.18 -3.59
N PRO A 43 -8.35 -5.25 -4.34
CA PRO A 43 -8.84 -6.56 -3.91
C PRO A 43 -8.24 -6.93 -2.54
N LEU A 44 -9.04 -7.55 -1.70
CA LEU A 44 -8.57 -8.01 -0.39
C LEU A 44 -7.34 -8.90 -0.51
N ARG A 45 -7.32 -9.74 -1.52
CA ARG A 45 -6.19 -10.62 -1.80
C ARG A 45 -4.89 -9.84 -1.98
N ASP A 46 -4.95 -8.70 -2.68
CA ASP A 46 -3.78 -7.88 -2.92
C ASP A 46 -3.28 -7.25 -1.62
N VAL A 47 -4.19 -6.77 -0.79
CA VAL A 47 -3.84 -6.22 0.51
C VAL A 47 -3.15 -7.27 1.37
N GLU A 48 -3.66 -8.49 1.37
CA GLU A 48 -3.07 -9.60 2.11
C GLU A 48 -1.67 -9.95 1.60
N GLN A 49 -1.47 -9.94 0.27
CA GLN A 49 -0.16 -10.19 -0.30
C GLN A 49 0.88 -9.18 0.18
N ILE A 50 0.48 -7.94 0.33
CA ILE A 50 1.36 -6.89 0.83
C ILE A 50 1.66 -7.10 2.32
N VAL A 51 0.64 -7.33 3.11
CA VAL A 51 0.77 -7.48 4.57
C VAL A 51 1.62 -8.69 4.94
N TYR A 52 1.46 -9.79 4.22
CA TYR A 52 2.18 -11.03 4.50
C TYR A 52 3.55 -11.10 3.81
N PHE A 53 4.03 -10.00 3.26
CA PHE A 53 5.36 -9.89 2.64
C PHE A 53 5.54 -10.77 1.41
N ASN A 54 4.46 -11.08 0.72
CA ASN A 54 4.53 -11.86 -0.51
C ASN A 54 4.79 -11.00 -1.74
N CYS A 55 4.35 -9.75 -1.71
CA CYS A 55 4.52 -8.82 -2.83
C CYS A 55 4.87 -7.44 -2.34
N TYR A 56 5.67 -6.74 -3.14
CA TYR A 56 5.85 -5.31 -3.01
C TYR A 56 4.68 -4.58 -3.65
N VAL A 57 4.45 -3.36 -3.23
CA VAL A 57 3.47 -2.48 -3.87
C VAL A 57 4.16 -1.19 -4.29
N VAL A 58 3.81 -0.71 -5.48
CA VAL A 58 4.36 0.54 -6.01
C VAL A 58 3.70 1.71 -5.27
N LEU A 59 4.53 2.48 -4.57
CA LEU A 59 4.09 3.67 -3.84
C LEU A 59 4.31 4.94 -4.67
N ASP A 60 5.29 4.93 -5.55
CA ASP A 60 5.58 6.03 -6.46
C ASP A 60 6.21 5.42 -7.71
N VAL A 61 5.66 5.76 -8.87
CA VAL A 61 6.18 5.23 -10.13
C VAL A 61 7.46 5.90 -10.58
N GLY A 62 7.78 7.07 -10.04
CA GLY A 62 8.92 7.84 -10.50
C GLY A 62 8.83 8.11 -12.00
N ASP A 63 9.96 7.92 -12.69
CA ASP A 63 10.03 8.10 -14.14
C ASP A 63 9.80 6.79 -14.91
N HIS A 64 9.49 5.70 -14.23
CA HIS A 64 9.29 4.41 -14.87
C HIS A 64 7.90 4.34 -15.51
N GLN A 65 7.85 4.24 -16.83
CA GLN A 65 6.60 4.34 -17.57
C GLN A 65 5.72 3.10 -17.52
N ASP A 66 6.31 1.96 -17.24
CA ASP A 66 5.60 0.68 -17.24
C ASP A 66 4.98 0.33 -15.89
N LEU A 67 5.29 1.08 -14.84
CA LEU A 67 4.72 0.86 -13.53
C LEU A 67 3.47 1.68 -13.32
N LYS A 68 2.61 1.16 -12.47
CA LYS A 68 1.38 1.87 -12.05
C LYS A 68 1.34 1.98 -10.54
N TYR A 69 0.79 3.06 -10.05
CA TYR A 69 0.55 3.25 -8.62
C TYR A 69 -0.31 2.12 -8.08
N LYS A 70 0.09 1.57 -6.94
CA LYS A 70 -0.55 0.42 -6.28
C LYS A 70 -0.38 -0.92 -6.99
N GLN A 71 0.46 -0.99 -8.01
CA GLN A 71 0.76 -2.25 -8.67
C GLN A 71 1.53 -3.16 -7.72
N LEU A 72 1.18 -4.44 -7.72
CA LEU A 72 1.92 -5.44 -6.95
C LEU A 72 3.05 -6.01 -7.78
N LEU A 73 4.19 -6.23 -7.14
CA LEU A 73 5.38 -6.80 -7.76
C LEU A 73 5.90 -7.92 -6.88
N THR A 74 6.23 -9.03 -7.49
CA THR A 74 6.98 -10.07 -6.80
C THR A 74 8.42 -9.60 -6.61
N GLU A 75 9.17 -10.28 -5.77
CA GLU A 75 10.58 -9.95 -5.57
C GLU A 75 11.36 -10.03 -6.88
N ASP A 76 11.11 -11.06 -7.68
CA ASP A 76 11.79 -11.23 -8.97
C ASP A 76 11.45 -10.09 -9.92
N GLU A 77 10.20 -9.69 -9.99
CA GLU A 77 9.78 -8.57 -10.83
C GLU A 77 10.43 -7.27 -10.38
N TRP A 78 10.52 -7.05 -9.08
CA TRP A 78 11.18 -5.87 -8.56
C TRP A 78 12.68 -5.85 -8.88
N LEU A 79 13.34 -7.00 -8.77
CA LEU A 79 14.76 -7.11 -9.11
C LEU A 79 15.01 -6.81 -10.57
N GLU A 80 14.13 -7.25 -11.47
CA GLU A 80 14.24 -6.91 -12.89
C GLU A 80 14.13 -5.41 -13.12
N ILE A 81 13.20 -4.76 -12.41
CA ILE A 81 13.03 -3.32 -12.52
C ILE A 81 14.25 -2.59 -11.98
N GLU A 82 14.82 -3.05 -10.87
CA GLU A 82 16.06 -2.48 -10.35
C GLU A 82 17.19 -2.58 -11.36
N ASP A 83 17.31 -3.69 -12.04
CA ASP A 83 18.33 -3.87 -13.05
C ASP A 83 18.15 -2.87 -14.22
N GLU A 84 16.90 -2.61 -14.59
CA GLU A 84 16.62 -1.58 -15.60
C GLU A 84 17.03 -0.18 -15.14
N ILE A 85 16.72 0.13 -13.88
CA ILE A 85 17.03 1.44 -13.29
C ILE A 85 18.53 1.68 -13.26
N TYR A 86 19.32 0.66 -12.94
CA TYR A 86 20.77 0.77 -12.79
C TYR A 86 21.53 0.44 -14.05
N ALA A 87 20.87 0.17 -15.16
CA ALA A 87 21.53 -0.05 -16.42
C ALA A 87 22.26 1.22 -16.89
N GLU A 88 23.37 1.05 -17.57
CA GLU A 88 24.16 2.19 -18.05
C GLU A 88 23.39 3.08 -19.01
N ASP A 89 22.47 2.50 -19.76
CA ASP A 89 21.65 3.23 -20.72
C ASP A 89 20.33 3.71 -20.16
N SER A 90 20.16 3.61 -18.86
CA SER A 90 18.92 4.03 -18.21
C SER A 90 18.71 5.53 -18.31
N THR A 91 17.50 5.93 -18.64
CA THR A 91 17.09 7.33 -18.68
C THR A 91 16.29 7.74 -17.44
N ILE A 92 16.17 6.83 -16.48
CA ILE A 92 15.39 7.05 -15.28
C ILE A 92 16.19 7.88 -14.28
N GLU A 93 15.70 9.09 -13.99
CA GLU A 93 16.31 9.98 -13.01
C GLU A 93 15.60 9.85 -11.66
N ASN A 94 14.27 9.86 -11.68
CA ASN A 94 13.47 9.67 -10.47
C ASN A 94 13.08 8.21 -10.34
N GLU A 95 13.64 7.55 -9.36
CA GLU A 95 13.42 6.13 -9.16
C GLU A 95 12.04 5.83 -8.61
N PRO A 96 11.46 4.71 -9.02
CA PRO A 96 10.24 4.25 -8.38
C PRO A 96 10.50 3.89 -6.92
N PHE A 97 9.49 4.08 -6.10
CA PHE A 97 9.54 3.70 -4.70
C PHE A 97 8.51 2.61 -4.44
N VAL A 98 8.94 1.53 -3.82
CA VAL A 98 8.06 0.43 -3.48
C VAL A 98 8.15 0.15 -1.99
N GLY A 99 7.12 -0.48 -1.46
CA GLY A 99 7.08 -0.87 -0.07
C GLY A 99 6.50 -2.25 0.09
N ILE A 100 6.56 -2.77 1.31
CA ILE A 100 6.05 -4.09 1.63
C ILE A 100 5.60 -4.08 3.09
N GLY A 101 4.65 -4.93 3.44
CA GLY A 101 4.18 -5.04 4.80
C GLY A 101 3.20 -3.96 5.21
N ALA A 102 2.90 -3.91 6.49
CA ALA A 102 1.91 -2.98 7.03
C ALA A 102 2.28 -1.51 6.80
N GLU A 103 3.57 -1.20 6.82
CA GLU A 103 4.02 0.17 6.58
C GLU A 103 3.72 0.66 5.18
N ALA A 104 3.76 -0.24 4.18
CA ALA A 104 3.40 0.12 2.83
C ALA A 104 1.91 0.46 2.74
N LEU A 105 1.07 -0.30 3.43
CA LEU A 105 -0.36 0.00 3.50
C LEU A 105 -0.61 1.32 4.19
N LYS A 106 0.12 1.59 5.27
CA LYS A 106 0.01 2.87 5.96
C LYS A 106 0.32 4.02 5.02
N GLN A 107 1.37 3.91 4.23
CA GLN A 107 1.75 4.95 3.27
C GLN A 107 0.65 5.15 2.23
N LEU A 108 0.08 4.08 1.72
CA LEU A 108 -1.02 4.17 0.75
C LEU A 108 -2.23 4.86 1.37
N LEU A 109 -2.53 4.56 2.62
CA LEU A 109 -3.65 5.19 3.33
C LEU A 109 -3.41 6.66 3.60
N GLU A 110 -2.17 7.04 3.96
CA GLU A 110 -1.81 8.42 4.17
C GLU A 110 -1.95 9.27 2.91
N ASP A 111 -1.75 8.65 1.75
CA ASP A 111 -1.83 9.34 0.46
C ASP A 111 -3.27 9.59 0.01
N LEU A 112 -4.25 9.04 0.70
CA LEU A 112 -5.66 9.23 0.34
C LEU A 112 -6.16 10.63 0.66
N ASN A 113 -6.84 11.23 -0.29
CA ASN A 113 -7.63 12.43 -0.06
C ASN A 113 -9.10 12.02 0.01
N LEU A 114 -9.59 11.78 1.22
CA LEU A 114 -10.93 11.24 1.42
C LEU A 114 -12.03 12.13 0.86
N THR A 115 -11.90 13.43 1.01
CA THR A 115 -12.90 14.38 0.53
C THR A 115 -13.01 14.32 -0.98
N GLU A 116 -11.89 14.32 -1.68
CA GLU A 116 -11.85 14.24 -3.12
C GLU A 116 -12.42 12.90 -3.61
N ILE A 117 -12.03 11.81 -2.97
CA ILE A 117 -12.53 10.48 -3.32
C ILE A 117 -14.05 10.40 -3.12
N ALA A 118 -14.55 10.98 -2.03
CA ALA A 118 -15.99 11.00 -1.78
C ALA A 118 -16.75 11.74 -2.88
N GLU A 119 -16.22 12.86 -3.33
CA GLU A 119 -16.84 13.62 -4.41
C GLU A 119 -16.85 12.84 -5.73
N GLU A 120 -15.75 12.21 -6.07
CA GLU A 120 -15.65 11.39 -7.25
C GLU A 120 -16.61 10.19 -7.19
N LEU A 121 -16.73 9.56 -6.04
CA LEU A 121 -17.66 8.44 -5.86
C LEU A 121 -19.10 8.87 -6.00
N ARG A 122 -19.49 10.01 -5.45
CA ARG A 122 -20.85 10.50 -5.58
C ARG A 122 -21.22 10.72 -7.04
N GLU A 123 -20.30 11.28 -7.81
CA GLU A 123 -20.52 11.49 -9.24
C GLU A 123 -20.60 10.15 -9.98
N GLU A 124 -19.69 9.25 -9.71
CA GLU A 124 -19.65 7.95 -10.37
C GLU A 124 -20.88 7.10 -10.05
N ILE A 125 -21.40 7.18 -8.83
CA ILE A 125 -22.61 6.48 -8.42
C ILE A 125 -23.81 6.90 -9.27
N THR A 126 -23.91 8.16 -9.63
CA THR A 126 -25.03 8.64 -10.44
C THR A 126 -25.04 8.02 -11.84
N GLN A 127 -23.88 7.61 -12.32
CA GLN A 127 -23.72 7.04 -13.66
C GLN A 127 -23.65 5.52 -13.66
N SER A 128 -23.67 4.89 -12.49
CA SER A 128 -23.50 3.46 -12.36
C SER A 128 -24.79 2.75 -11.99
N LYS A 129 -24.87 1.45 -12.33
CA LYS A 129 -26.05 0.64 -12.05
C LYS A 129 -25.62 -0.74 -11.56
N GLY A 130 -26.54 -1.45 -10.91
CA GLY A 130 -26.34 -2.83 -10.49
C GLY A 130 -25.28 -3.01 -9.42
N GLN A 131 -24.52 -4.07 -9.55
CA GLN A 131 -23.51 -4.42 -8.54
C GLN A 131 -22.39 -3.39 -8.43
N LYS A 132 -22.04 -2.76 -9.54
CA LYS A 132 -21.04 -1.69 -9.53
C LYS A 132 -21.47 -0.54 -8.65
N ARG A 133 -22.73 -0.13 -8.79
CA ARG A 133 -23.28 0.96 -7.98
C ARG A 133 -23.31 0.59 -6.49
N ALA A 134 -23.70 -0.64 -6.19
CA ALA A 134 -23.72 -1.12 -4.80
C ALA A 134 -22.33 -1.11 -4.17
N LYS A 135 -21.33 -1.51 -4.92
CA LYS A 135 -19.94 -1.51 -4.47
C LYS A 135 -19.43 -0.10 -4.21
N LEU A 136 -19.76 0.83 -5.10
CA LEU A 136 -19.38 2.24 -4.95
C LEU A 136 -20.05 2.86 -3.72
N ILE A 137 -21.32 2.57 -3.51
CA ILE A 137 -22.04 3.04 -2.32
C ILE A 137 -21.41 2.52 -1.05
N LYS A 138 -21.04 1.25 -1.02
CA LYS A 138 -20.39 0.65 0.14
C LYS A 138 -19.08 1.36 0.46
N ARG A 139 -18.28 1.64 -0.58
CA ARG A 139 -17.03 2.34 -0.41
C ARG A 139 -17.25 3.77 0.09
N LEU A 140 -18.22 4.46 -0.49
CA LEU A 140 -18.55 5.82 -0.08
C LEU A 140 -18.97 5.88 1.39
N ARG A 141 -19.74 4.91 1.86
CA ARG A 141 -20.14 4.88 3.27
C ARG A 141 -18.96 4.77 4.21
N VAL A 142 -17.98 3.94 3.86
CA VAL A 142 -16.77 3.79 4.66
C VAL A 142 -15.98 5.10 4.67
N ILE A 143 -15.82 5.72 3.52
CA ILE A 143 -15.07 6.97 3.40
C ILE A 143 -15.79 8.09 4.15
N ASP A 144 -17.11 8.23 3.98
CA ASP A 144 -17.87 9.25 4.69
C ASP A 144 -17.82 9.07 6.21
N ASN A 145 -17.77 7.84 6.68
CA ASN A 145 -17.65 7.57 8.10
C ASN A 145 -16.30 8.05 8.64
N PHE A 146 -15.21 7.84 7.91
CA PHE A 146 -13.91 8.37 8.30
C PHE A 146 -13.90 9.89 8.29
N ILE A 147 -14.53 10.51 7.32
CA ILE A 147 -14.63 11.96 7.25
C ILE A 147 -15.42 12.51 8.44
N ALA A 148 -16.57 11.90 8.73
CA ALA A 148 -17.47 12.35 9.78
C ALA A 148 -16.85 12.22 11.18
N THR A 149 -16.07 11.17 11.40
CA THR A 149 -15.41 10.95 12.69
C THR A 149 -14.06 11.62 12.79
N ASN A 150 -13.62 12.27 11.72
CA ASN A 150 -12.30 12.89 11.63
C ASN A 150 -11.16 11.91 11.92
N ALA A 151 -11.40 10.63 11.68
CA ALA A 151 -10.40 9.60 11.85
C ALA A 151 -9.51 9.52 10.61
N ARG A 152 -8.26 9.16 10.82
CA ARG A 152 -7.32 8.95 9.72
C ARG A 152 -7.21 7.47 9.41
N PRO A 153 -7.36 7.08 8.14
CA PRO A 153 -7.29 5.66 7.78
C PRO A 153 -5.99 4.98 8.18
N GLU A 154 -4.87 5.68 8.11
CA GLU A 154 -3.58 5.13 8.49
C GLU A 154 -3.50 4.74 9.96
N TRP A 155 -4.37 5.26 10.80
CA TRP A 155 -4.40 4.90 12.21
C TRP A 155 -4.78 3.43 12.43
N MET A 156 -5.50 2.83 11.49
CA MET A 156 -5.81 1.40 11.58
C MET A 156 -4.55 0.55 11.61
N VAL A 157 -3.55 0.98 10.87
CA VAL A 157 -2.27 0.28 10.82
C VAL A 157 -1.39 0.65 12.00
N LEU A 158 -1.36 1.93 12.33
CA LEU A 158 -0.54 2.43 13.44
C LEU A 158 -0.95 1.83 14.77
N ASP A 159 -2.24 1.77 15.03
CA ASP A 159 -2.74 1.28 16.31
C ASP A 159 -2.42 -0.20 16.53
N ALA A 160 -2.21 -0.94 15.48
CA ALA A 160 -1.84 -2.34 15.59
C ALA A 160 -0.39 -2.51 16.05
N ILE A 161 0.48 -1.58 15.70
CA ILE A 161 1.91 -1.72 15.94
C ILE A 161 2.28 -1.83 17.42
N PRO A 162 1.82 -0.94 18.30
CA PRO A 162 2.27 -0.97 19.68
C PRO A 162 1.61 -2.07 20.52
N VAL A 163 0.54 -2.65 20.05
CA VAL A 163 -0.27 -3.55 20.87
C VAL A 163 0.16 -5.00 20.71
N ILE A 164 0.61 -5.36 19.54
CA ILE A 164 0.87 -6.74 19.19
C ILE A 164 2.03 -7.40 19.95
N PRO A 165 3.14 -6.74 20.15
CA PRO A 165 4.25 -7.37 20.84
C PRO A 165 3.90 -8.03 22.17
N PRO A 166 3.02 -7.47 22.97
CA PRO A 166 2.62 -8.15 24.20
C PRO A 166 1.93 -9.48 23.96
N ASP A 167 1.18 -9.58 22.89
CA ASP A 167 0.44 -10.79 22.59
C ASP A 167 1.34 -11.91 22.07
N LEU A 168 2.45 -11.55 21.49
CA LEU A 168 3.43 -12.51 21.02
C LEU A 168 4.35 -12.96 22.13
N ARG A 169 4.27 -12.36 23.24
CA ARG A 169 5.01 -12.78 24.42
C ARG A 169 4.18 -13.80 25.15
N PRO A 170 4.50 -15.05 25.02
CA PRO A 170 3.76 -16.10 25.71
C PRO A 170 3.90 -16.02 27.20
#